data_9ddfe0969db66a06a93e3fb210a92d37
#
_entry.id   9ddfe0969db66a06a93e3fb210a92d37
#
_cell.length_a   1.000
_cell.length_b   1.000
_cell.length_c   1.000
_cell.angle_alpha   90.00
_cell.angle_beta   90.00
_cell.angle_gamma   90.00
#
_symmetry.space_group_name_H-M   'P 1'
#
loop_
_entity.id
_entity.type
_entity.pdbx_description
1 polymer ?
#
loop_
_entity_poly.entity_id
_entity_poly.type
_entity_poly.pdbx_seq_one_letter_code
_entity_poly.pdbx_strand_id
1 'polypeptide(L)'
;PIAPVYDTESGLLHTLPDFQRAQVWNPMIEPVLRGAHNKSANYRMAGNIYGELDLMKNLTFKATFSLDYASSQSRSYSPLIYVYNPDVEGGKERLTDKESISQSKSTSMAAQSDYVLTYINQFGDHGLTLTAGLTTNYNEYSDLSGGRSQLPGYGVPIGEDIDKWWITMIDDATSATNGGSQYKRFTMSYLFRALYNYKNRYLLNASYRRDGSSVFKRTGNTWDNFYSFGVGWVMSEEAFMKKQNVIDYLKLKGSW
;
A
#
# COMPACT_ATOMS: atom_id res chain seq x y z
N PRO A 1 -22.71 -32.28 10.22
CA PRO A 1 -21.40 -32.92 10.19
C PRO A 1 -21.56 -34.42 10.51
N ILE A 2 -20.81 -35.24 9.84
CA ILE A 2 -20.86 -36.71 10.01
C ILE A 2 -20.08 -37.13 11.27
N ALA A 3 -19.16 -36.30 11.72
CA ALA A 3 -18.40 -36.46 12.96
C ALA A 3 -18.68 -35.27 13.92
N PRO A 4 -18.66 -35.49 15.24
CA PRO A 4 -18.76 -34.42 16.21
C PRO A 4 -17.58 -33.46 16.07
N VAL A 5 -17.75 -32.21 16.48
CA VAL A 5 -16.69 -31.19 16.41
C VAL A 5 -15.56 -31.49 17.39
N TYR A 6 -15.94 -31.98 18.59
CA TYR A 6 -15.01 -32.37 19.67
C TYR A 6 -15.27 -33.80 20.09
N ASP A 7 -14.22 -34.51 20.43
CA ASP A 7 -14.33 -35.75 21.17
C ASP A 7 -14.67 -35.46 22.63
N THR A 8 -15.68 -36.14 23.16
CA THR A 8 -16.22 -35.89 24.51
C THR A 8 -15.34 -36.39 25.64
N GLU A 9 -14.47 -37.35 25.37
CA GLU A 9 -13.58 -37.93 26.39
C GLU A 9 -12.26 -37.18 26.51
N SER A 10 -11.62 -36.89 25.35
CA SER A 10 -10.32 -36.23 25.32
C SER A 10 -10.44 -34.69 25.24
N GLY A 11 -11.60 -34.15 24.88
CA GLY A 11 -11.80 -32.71 24.65
C GLY A 11 -11.09 -32.19 23.40
N LEU A 12 -10.46 -33.07 22.61
CA LEU A 12 -9.77 -32.66 21.40
C LEU A 12 -10.74 -32.42 20.24
N LEU A 13 -10.34 -31.54 19.34
CA LEU A 13 -11.06 -31.38 18.07
C LEU A 13 -10.97 -32.67 17.26
N HIS A 14 -12.13 -33.13 16.76
CA HIS A 14 -12.20 -34.31 15.91
C HIS A 14 -11.55 -34.05 14.57
N THR A 15 -10.69 -34.95 14.10
CA THR A 15 -10.34 -35.00 12.67
C THR A 15 -11.55 -35.50 11.88
N LEU A 16 -11.53 -35.35 10.56
CA LEU A 16 -12.54 -35.98 9.72
C LEU A 16 -12.16 -37.43 9.45
N PRO A 17 -13.16 -38.34 9.28
CA PRO A 17 -12.91 -39.73 8.88
C PRO A 17 -12.07 -39.81 7.61
N ASP A 18 -11.34 -40.94 7.43
CA ASP A 18 -10.39 -41.11 6.32
C ASP A 18 -10.99 -40.87 4.94
N PHE A 19 -12.21 -41.26 4.71
CA PHE A 19 -12.92 -41.05 3.45
C PHE A 19 -13.24 -39.56 3.17
N GLN A 20 -13.16 -38.68 4.18
CA GLN A 20 -13.35 -37.25 4.06
C GLN A 20 -12.03 -36.48 4.14
N ARG A 21 -11.00 -37.01 4.79
CA ARG A 21 -9.70 -36.33 5.02
C ARG A 21 -8.95 -35.99 3.74
N ALA A 22 -9.15 -36.75 2.69
CA ALA A 22 -8.52 -36.49 1.40
C ALA A 22 -8.92 -35.14 0.77
N GLN A 23 -9.99 -34.49 1.24
CA GLN A 23 -10.55 -33.30 0.63
C GLN A 23 -10.76 -32.12 1.60
N VAL A 24 -11.13 -32.38 2.86
CA VAL A 24 -11.48 -31.29 3.80
C VAL A 24 -11.08 -31.66 5.23
N TRP A 25 -10.31 -30.80 5.87
CA TRP A 25 -10.02 -30.86 7.30
C TRP A 25 -11.18 -30.27 8.12
N ASN A 26 -11.23 -30.60 9.42
CA ASN A 26 -12.17 -29.94 10.32
C ASN A 26 -11.92 -28.43 10.32
N PRO A 27 -12.86 -27.60 9.83
CA PRO A 27 -12.65 -26.16 9.66
C PRO A 27 -12.43 -25.42 10.98
N MET A 28 -12.73 -26.04 12.12
CA MET A 28 -12.50 -25.45 13.45
C MET A 28 -11.03 -25.52 13.90
N ILE A 29 -10.19 -26.32 13.23
CA ILE A 29 -8.75 -26.41 13.57
C ILE A 29 -8.05 -25.07 13.41
N GLU A 30 -8.27 -24.37 12.30
CA GLU A 30 -7.63 -23.08 12.05
C GLU A 30 -8.01 -21.99 13.07
N PRO A 31 -9.30 -21.67 13.32
CA PRO A 31 -9.66 -20.61 14.24
C PRO A 31 -9.38 -20.95 15.71
N VAL A 32 -9.54 -22.21 16.11
CA VAL A 32 -9.38 -22.61 17.52
C VAL A 32 -7.92 -22.83 17.90
N LEU A 33 -7.13 -23.45 17.03
CA LEU A 33 -5.77 -23.89 17.36
C LEU A 33 -4.67 -22.98 16.79
N ARG A 34 -4.98 -22.13 15.79
CA ARG A 34 -4.01 -21.19 15.19
C ARG A 34 -4.38 -19.72 15.33
N GLY A 35 -5.65 -19.38 15.50
CA GLY A 35 -6.14 -18.00 15.42
C GLY A 35 -5.61 -17.04 16.48
N ALA A 36 -5.26 -17.52 17.67
CA ALA A 36 -4.84 -16.68 18.80
C ALA A 36 -3.32 -16.44 18.89
N HIS A 37 -2.52 -17.03 18.00
CA HIS A 37 -1.06 -17.10 18.14
C HIS A 37 -0.28 -16.08 17.30
N ASN A 38 -0.88 -14.94 17.02
CA ASN A 38 -0.22 -13.85 16.30
C ASN A 38 -0.39 -12.53 17.04
N LYS A 39 0.73 -11.85 17.30
CA LYS A 39 0.76 -10.49 17.84
C LYS A 39 1.41 -9.56 16.85
N SER A 40 0.70 -8.54 16.42
CA SER A 40 1.22 -7.50 15.55
C SER A 40 1.07 -6.12 16.18
N ALA A 41 2.02 -5.24 15.89
CA ALA A 41 1.94 -3.83 16.19
C ALA A 41 2.31 -3.03 14.95
N ASN A 42 1.45 -2.08 14.60
CA ASN A 42 1.62 -1.22 13.45
C ASN A 42 1.62 0.24 13.90
N TYR A 43 2.66 0.97 13.52
CA TYR A 43 2.81 2.39 13.80
C TYR A 43 2.87 3.13 12.47
N ARG A 44 2.09 4.19 12.33
CA ARG A 44 2.12 5.04 11.14
C ARG A 44 2.11 6.50 11.55
N MET A 45 2.98 7.27 10.94
CA MET A 45 3.04 8.71 11.06
C MET A 45 2.93 9.29 9.63
N ALA A 46 1.89 10.08 9.40
CA ALA A 46 1.71 10.74 8.12
C ALA A 46 1.36 12.22 8.35
N GLY A 47 1.92 13.08 7.52
CA GLY A 47 1.67 14.50 7.62
C GLY A 47 2.25 15.27 6.44
N ASN A 48 1.82 16.51 6.30
CA ASN A 48 2.41 17.45 5.36
C ASN A 48 2.53 18.82 6.00
N ILE A 49 3.51 19.57 5.50
CA ILE A 49 3.68 21.00 5.76
C ILE A 49 3.80 21.72 4.43
N TYR A 50 3.30 22.91 4.35
CA TYR A 50 3.46 23.75 3.17
C TYR A 50 3.72 25.20 3.55
N GLY A 51 4.39 25.91 2.65
CA GLY A 51 4.53 27.35 2.68
C GLY A 51 4.10 27.93 1.34
N GLU A 52 3.47 29.09 1.39
CA GLU A 52 3.02 29.82 0.21
C GLU A 52 3.49 31.26 0.31
N LEU A 53 4.09 31.77 -0.76
CA LEU A 53 4.66 33.12 -0.84
C LEU A 53 4.18 33.81 -2.11
N ASP A 54 3.58 34.96 -1.96
CA ASP A 54 3.29 35.87 -3.08
C ASP A 54 4.54 36.66 -3.42
N LEU A 55 5.25 36.21 -4.46
CA LEU A 55 6.49 36.86 -4.92
C LEU A 55 6.22 38.21 -5.59
N MET A 56 5.07 38.31 -6.27
CA MET A 56 4.55 39.52 -6.91
C MET A 56 3.03 39.47 -6.92
N LYS A 57 2.37 40.56 -7.27
CA LYS A 57 0.90 40.68 -7.33
C LYS A 57 0.18 39.51 -8.04
N ASN A 58 0.82 38.86 -9.02
CA ASN A 58 0.20 37.84 -9.85
C ASN A 58 1.03 36.54 -9.86
N LEU A 59 2.03 36.40 -9.01
CA LEU A 59 2.97 35.28 -9.01
C LEU A 59 3.11 34.73 -7.60
N THR A 60 2.61 33.49 -7.42
CA THR A 60 2.64 32.79 -6.15
C THR A 60 3.55 31.56 -6.26
N PHE A 61 4.40 31.38 -5.27
CA PHE A 61 5.22 30.17 -5.09
C PHE A 61 4.69 29.37 -3.91
N LYS A 62 4.47 28.07 -4.12
CA LYS A 62 4.07 27.13 -3.08
C LYS A 62 5.04 25.98 -3.01
N ALA A 63 5.54 25.71 -1.82
CA ALA A 63 6.32 24.51 -1.50
C ALA A 63 5.53 23.62 -0.53
N THR A 64 5.42 22.34 -0.83
CA THR A 64 4.78 21.36 0.03
C THR A 64 5.76 20.22 0.28
N PHE A 65 5.87 19.77 1.52
CA PHE A 65 6.59 18.57 1.90
C PHE A 65 5.63 17.63 2.62
N SER A 66 5.58 16.38 2.16
CA SER A 66 4.73 15.32 2.72
C SER A 66 5.61 14.14 3.12
N LEU A 67 5.33 13.57 4.28
CA LEU A 67 5.98 12.37 4.79
C LEU A 67 4.92 11.38 5.24
N ASP A 68 5.09 10.10 4.86
CA ASP A 68 4.33 8.96 5.35
C ASP A 68 5.34 7.88 5.74
N TYR A 69 5.40 7.57 7.01
CA TYR A 69 6.27 6.55 7.57
C TYR A 69 5.43 5.50 8.31
N ALA A 70 5.64 4.24 7.99
CA ALA A 70 5.01 3.15 8.71
C ALA A 70 6.04 2.10 9.14
N SER A 71 5.84 1.55 10.33
CA SER A 71 6.60 0.44 10.88
C SER A 71 5.64 -0.62 11.39
N SER A 72 5.81 -1.84 10.89
CA SER A 72 5.03 -3.00 11.30
C SER A 72 5.97 -4.03 11.90
N GLN A 73 5.54 -4.65 12.98
CA GLN A 73 6.24 -5.79 13.57
C GLN A 73 5.23 -6.86 13.96
N SER A 74 5.57 -8.11 13.74
CA SER A 74 4.74 -9.23 14.14
C SER A 74 5.57 -10.34 14.76
N ARG A 75 4.94 -11.06 15.67
CA ARG A 75 5.43 -12.30 16.25
C ARG A 75 4.33 -13.31 16.14
N SER A 76 4.63 -14.51 15.70
CA SER A 76 3.68 -15.60 15.68
C SER A 76 4.29 -16.88 16.23
N TYR A 77 3.45 -17.62 16.91
CA TYR A 77 3.75 -18.94 17.44
C TYR A 77 2.86 -19.95 16.73
N SER A 78 3.43 -21.04 16.27
CA SER A 78 2.71 -22.18 15.72
C SER A 78 2.86 -23.35 16.67
N PRO A 79 1.82 -23.71 17.42
CA PRO A 79 1.88 -24.76 18.41
C PRO A 79 1.91 -26.15 17.79
N LEU A 80 2.24 -27.16 18.61
CA LEU A 80 1.93 -28.53 18.30
C LEU A 80 0.42 -28.75 18.38
N ILE A 81 -0.17 -29.17 17.29
CA ILE A 81 -1.60 -29.39 17.18
C ILE A 81 -1.89 -30.86 17.32
N TYR A 82 -2.74 -31.21 18.29
CA TYR A 82 -3.26 -32.52 18.51
C TYR A 82 -4.77 -32.55 18.28
N VAL A 83 -5.22 -33.60 17.62
CA VAL A 83 -6.63 -33.82 17.32
C VAL A 83 -7.02 -35.26 17.72
N TYR A 84 -8.31 -35.49 17.86
CA TYR A 84 -8.83 -36.82 18.04
C TYR A 84 -9.03 -37.48 16.67
N ASN A 85 -8.42 -38.64 16.49
CA ASN A 85 -8.60 -39.49 15.32
C ASN A 85 -9.00 -40.89 15.77
N PRO A 86 -10.23 -41.37 15.48
CA PRO A 86 -10.68 -42.66 15.91
C PRO A 86 -9.93 -43.83 15.25
N ASP A 87 -9.23 -43.58 14.15
CA ASP A 87 -8.48 -44.60 13.39
C ASP A 87 -7.06 -44.79 13.94
N VAL A 88 -6.64 -44.00 14.94
CA VAL A 88 -5.33 -44.10 15.59
C VAL A 88 -5.47 -44.70 16.98
N GLU A 89 -4.58 -45.64 17.31
CA GLU A 89 -4.54 -46.24 18.65
C GLU A 89 -4.39 -45.14 19.72
N GLY A 90 -5.29 -45.15 20.71
CA GLY A 90 -5.38 -44.11 21.74
C GLY A 90 -6.05 -42.81 21.29
N GLY A 91 -6.55 -42.72 20.05
CA GLY A 91 -7.38 -41.62 19.55
C GLY A 91 -6.66 -40.27 19.37
N LYS A 92 -5.40 -40.14 19.74
CA LYS A 92 -4.67 -38.87 19.69
C LYS A 92 -3.69 -38.84 18.52
N GLU A 93 -3.95 -37.94 17.56
CA GLU A 93 -3.10 -37.73 16.40
C GLU A 93 -2.45 -36.32 16.48
N ARG A 94 -1.19 -36.22 16.08
CA ARG A 94 -0.47 -34.99 15.99
C ARG A 94 -0.45 -34.51 14.53
N LEU A 95 -1.00 -33.32 14.28
CA LEU A 95 -1.08 -32.71 12.94
C LEU A 95 0.14 -31.90 12.55
N THR A 96 0.89 -31.36 13.52
CA THR A 96 2.10 -30.57 13.27
C THR A 96 3.32 -31.29 13.83
N ASP A 97 4.36 -31.38 13.02
CA ASP A 97 5.58 -32.11 13.45
C ASP A 97 6.43 -31.29 14.43
N LYS A 98 6.38 -29.98 14.31
CA LYS A 98 7.20 -29.04 15.09
C LYS A 98 6.37 -27.87 15.57
N GLU A 99 6.70 -27.35 16.73
CA GLU A 99 6.30 -26.00 17.10
C GLU A 99 7.29 -25.00 16.52
N SER A 100 6.84 -23.78 16.23
CA SER A 100 7.70 -22.77 15.64
C SER A 100 7.34 -21.35 16.10
N ILE A 101 8.36 -20.50 16.11
CA ILE A 101 8.21 -19.07 16.30
C ILE A 101 8.73 -18.35 15.06
N SER A 102 7.96 -17.38 14.60
CA SER A 102 8.41 -16.45 13.57
C SER A 102 8.25 -15.00 14.00
N GLN A 103 9.17 -14.17 13.54
CA GLN A 103 9.15 -12.74 13.76
C GLN A 103 9.39 -12.03 12.45
N SER A 104 8.70 -10.92 12.25
CA SER A 104 8.96 -10.04 11.12
C SER A 104 8.91 -8.58 11.53
N LYS A 105 9.69 -7.78 10.85
CA LYS A 105 9.67 -6.33 10.95
C LYS A 105 9.76 -5.74 9.55
N SER A 106 8.87 -4.82 9.24
CA SER A 106 8.93 -4.04 8.01
C SER A 106 8.84 -2.55 8.29
N THR A 107 9.48 -1.77 7.44
CA THR A 107 9.39 -0.32 7.44
C THR A 107 9.10 0.17 6.03
N SER A 108 8.25 1.16 5.92
CA SER A 108 7.99 1.87 4.68
C SER A 108 8.07 3.37 4.91
N MET A 109 8.67 4.08 3.97
CA MET A 109 8.75 5.52 3.98
C MET A 109 8.42 6.05 2.58
N ALA A 110 7.48 6.99 2.52
CA ALA A 110 7.18 7.77 1.33
C ALA A 110 7.35 9.26 1.67
N ALA A 111 8.24 9.94 0.95
CA ALA A 111 8.46 11.37 1.08
C ALA A 111 8.22 12.04 -0.28
N GLN A 112 7.44 13.13 -0.29
CA GLN A 112 7.15 13.90 -1.49
C GLN A 112 7.45 15.36 -1.23
N SER A 113 8.08 16.00 -2.21
CA SER A 113 8.26 17.45 -2.23
C SER A 113 7.70 18.01 -3.52
N ASP A 114 6.84 19.01 -3.39
CA ASP A 114 6.25 19.74 -4.51
C ASP A 114 6.65 21.20 -4.43
N TYR A 115 7.13 21.74 -5.52
CA TYR A 115 7.44 23.15 -5.71
C TYR A 115 6.65 23.63 -6.90
N VAL A 116 5.74 24.58 -6.69
CA VAL A 116 4.82 25.06 -7.71
C VAL A 116 4.90 26.58 -7.78
N LEU A 117 5.15 27.09 -8.97
CA LEU A 117 5.09 28.51 -9.29
C LEU A 117 3.87 28.75 -10.18
N THR A 118 2.98 29.63 -9.77
CA THR A 118 1.75 29.96 -10.49
C THR A 118 1.68 31.44 -10.78
N TYR A 119 1.54 31.78 -12.05
CA TYR A 119 1.28 33.13 -12.52
C TYR A 119 -0.14 33.24 -13.05
N ILE A 120 -0.92 34.19 -12.54
CA ILE A 120 -2.31 34.43 -12.96
C ILE A 120 -2.46 35.89 -13.29
N ASN A 121 -2.89 36.19 -14.50
CA ASN A 121 -3.13 37.59 -14.90
C ASN A 121 -4.29 37.70 -15.89
N GLN A 122 -4.93 38.88 -15.85
CA GLN A 122 -6.01 39.26 -16.73
C GLN A 122 -5.62 40.55 -17.45
N PHE A 123 -5.56 40.53 -18.77
CA PHE A 123 -5.23 41.65 -19.66
C PHE A 123 -6.46 41.99 -20.49
N GLY A 124 -7.35 42.84 -19.98
CA GLY A 124 -8.62 43.10 -20.61
C GLY A 124 -9.45 41.81 -20.75
N ASP A 125 -9.75 41.41 -21.99
CA ASP A 125 -10.52 40.22 -22.30
C ASP A 125 -9.67 38.92 -22.26
N HIS A 126 -8.35 38.98 -22.00
CA HIS A 126 -7.42 37.88 -22.04
C HIS A 126 -7.06 37.39 -20.64
N GLY A 127 -7.43 36.20 -20.27
CA GLY A 127 -7.00 35.54 -19.04
C GLY A 127 -5.87 34.53 -19.30
N LEU A 128 -4.81 34.59 -18.50
CA LEU A 128 -3.64 33.73 -18.61
C LEU A 128 -3.30 33.15 -17.24
N THR A 129 -3.18 31.82 -17.19
CA THR A 129 -2.60 31.10 -16.04
C THR A 129 -1.43 30.28 -16.52
N LEU A 130 -0.26 30.50 -15.96
CA LEU A 130 0.93 29.69 -16.19
C LEU A 130 1.30 28.97 -14.89
N THR A 131 1.63 27.71 -15.00
CA THR A 131 2.11 26.90 -13.86
C THR A 131 3.41 26.21 -14.25
N ALA A 132 4.42 26.34 -13.41
CA ALA A 132 5.65 25.56 -13.48
C ALA A 132 5.77 24.77 -12.17
N GLY A 133 6.06 23.49 -12.25
CA GLY A 133 6.13 22.62 -11.09
C GLY A 133 7.31 21.66 -11.14
N LEU A 134 7.82 21.35 -9.97
CA LEU A 134 8.77 20.28 -9.73
C LEU A 134 8.21 19.41 -8.60
N THR A 135 8.04 18.12 -8.88
CA THR A 135 7.65 17.11 -7.88
C THR A 135 8.75 16.08 -7.76
N THR A 136 9.13 15.76 -6.53
CA THR A 136 10.01 14.64 -6.23
C THR A 136 9.31 13.68 -5.31
N ASN A 137 9.46 12.37 -5.56
CA ASN A 137 8.96 11.32 -4.68
C ASN A 137 10.10 10.35 -4.36
N TYR A 138 10.23 10.05 -3.08
CA TYR A 138 11.11 9.02 -2.57
C TYR A 138 10.29 7.97 -1.84
N ASN A 139 10.46 6.71 -2.25
CA ASN A 139 9.82 5.57 -1.59
C ASN A 139 10.90 4.58 -1.19
N GLU A 140 10.86 4.17 0.06
CA GLU A 140 11.72 3.13 0.62
C GLU A 140 10.88 2.10 1.34
N TYR A 141 11.23 0.85 1.15
CA TYR A 141 10.66 -0.27 1.88
C TYR A 141 11.79 -1.21 2.26
N SER A 142 11.72 -1.75 3.47
CA SER A 142 12.56 -2.86 3.91
C SER A 142 11.76 -3.80 4.80
N ASP A 143 12.02 -5.07 4.69
CA ASP A 143 11.53 -6.09 5.60
C ASP A 143 12.65 -7.03 6.01
N LEU A 144 12.51 -7.57 7.21
CA LEU A 144 13.34 -8.63 7.76
C LEU A 144 12.42 -9.60 8.49
N SER A 145 12.59 -10.88 8.23
CA SER A 145 11.88 -11.94 8.92
C SER A 145 12.83 -13.04 9.32
N GLY A 146 12.47 -13.76 10.36
CA GLY A 146 13.19 -14.93 10.80
C GLY A 146 12.29 -15.86 11.59
N GLY A 147 12.71 -17.10 11.73
CA GLY A 147 11.98 -18.10 12.49
C GLY A 147 12.89 -19.22 12.96
N ARG A 148 12.43 -19.95 13.96
CA ARG A 148 12.98 -21.23 14.42
C ARG A 148 11.87 -22.19 14.74
N SER A 149 12.17 -23.48 14.67
CA SER A 149 11.26 -24.55 15.03
C SER A 149 11.97 -25.60 15.88
N GLN A 150 11.22 -26.30 16.73
CA GLN A 150 11.73 -27.41 17.55
C GLN A 150 10.79 -28.59 17.52
N LEU A 151 11.35 -29.79 17.68
CA LEU A 151 10.60 -31.03 17.83
C LEU A 151 9.95 -31.10 19.22
N PRO A 152 8.86 -31.86 19.39
CA PRO A 152 8.24 -32.10 20.68
C PRO A 152 9.25 -32.67 21.68
N GLY A 153 9.24 -32.12 22.92
CA GLY A 153 10.12 -32.56 23.99
C GLY A 153 11.55 -32.06 23.93
N TYR A 154 11.89 -31.20 22.94
CA TYR A 154 13.17 -30.51 22.87
C TYR A 154 13.02 -29.06 23.37
N GLY A 155 14.01 -28.61 24.13
CA GLY A 155 14.06 -27.22 24.59
C GLY A 155 13.00 -26.84 25.61
N VAL A 156 12.78 -25.55 25.76
CA VAL A 156 11.78 -24.97 26.68
C VAL A 156 10.40 -25.00 26.04
N PRO A 157 9.35 -25.48 26.73
CA PRO A 157 7.99 -25.38 26.21
C PRO A 157 7.58 -23.91 26.00
N ILE A 158 7.19 -23.57 24.79
CA ILE A 158 6.80 -22.18 24.43
C ILE A 158 5.39 -21.89 24.94
N GLY A 159 4.40 -22.67 24.52
CA GLY A 159 3.00 -22.58 24.94
C GLY A 159 2.34 -21.24 24.58
N GLU A 160 1.23 -20.97 25.27
CA GLU A 160 0.37 -19.81 25.05
C GLU A 160 0.94 -18.49 25.59
N ASP A 161 2.08 -18.54 26.30
CA ASP A 161 2.71 -17.37 26.91
C ASP A 161 3.36 -16.49 25.83
N ILE A 162 2.71 -15.39 25.51
CA ILE A 162 3.14 -14.43 24.48
C ILE A 162 4.53 -13.82 24.73
N ASP A 163 4.98 -13.79 25.98
CA ASP A 163 6.29 -13.28 26.34
C ASP A 163 7.42 -14.25 25.99
N LYS A 164 7.07 -15.49 25.67
CA LYS A 164 7.98 -16.52 25.15
C LYS A 164 8.04 -16.59 23.63
N TRP A 165 7.24 -15.82 22.91
CA TRP A 165 7.23 -15.87 21.43
C TRP A 165 8.37 -15.06 20.81
N TRP A 166 9.58 -15.35 21.24
CA TRP A 166 10.82 -14.82 20.68
C TRP A 166 11.62 -15.95 20.04
N ILE A 167 12.21 -15.68 18.87
CA ILE A 167 13.01 -16.67 18.12
C ILE A 167 14.09 -17.31 18.98
N THR A 168 14.66 -16.53 19.92
CA THR A 168 15.71 -16.99 20.85
C THR A 168 15.22 -17.98 21.90
N MET A 169 13.92 -18.17 22.05
CA MET A 169 13.36 -19.18 22.97
C MET A 169 13.46 -20.60 22.42
N ILE A 170 13.76 -20.76 21.13
CA ILE A 170 14.02 -22.05 20.48
C ILE A 170 15.52 -22.18 20.27
N ASP A 171 16.16 -23.15 20.96
CA ASP A 171 17.62 -23.35 20.95
C ASP A 171 18.10 -24.00 19.65
N ASP A 172 17.26 -24.72 18.90
CA ASP A 172 17.64 -25.37 17.65
C ASP A 172 18.03 -24.33 16.57
N ALA A 173 19.32 -23.98 16.56
CA ALA A 173 19.89 -23.07 15.58
C ALA A 173 19.86 -23.63 14.15
N THR A 174 19.80 -24.96 14.00
CA THR A 174 19.78 -25.60 12.68
C THR A 174 18.45 -25.44 11.96
N SER A 175 17.37 -25.15 12.72
CA SER A 175 16.04 -24.86 12.20
C SER A 175 15.87 -23.40 11.77
N ALA A 176 16.89 -22.56 11.94
CA ALA A 176 16.79 -21.13 11.70
C ALA A 176 16.48 -20.82 10.24
N THR A 177 15.47 -19.98 10.05
CA THR A 177 15.10 -19.40 8.76
C THR A 177 15.24 -17.88 8.80
N ASN A 178 15.57 -17.30 7.67
CA ASN A 178 15.59 -15.85 7.53
C ASN A 178 15.14 -15.45 6.13
N GLY A 179 14.65 -14.22 6.01
CA GLY A 179 14.27 -13.62 4.75
C GLY A 179 14.22 -12.11 4.91
N GLY A 180 14.28 -11.43 3.80
CA GLY A 180 14.15 -9.99 3.80
C GLY A 180 14.28 -9.43 2.40
N SER A 181 13.72 -8.26 2.22
CA SER A 181 13.81 -7.51 0.97
C SER A 181 13.98 -6.02 1.24
N GLN A 182 14.53 -5.32 0.27
CA GLN A 182 14.66 -3.88 0.31
C GLN A 182 14.53 -3.30 -1.09
N TYR A 183 13.80 -2.20 -1.20
CA TYR A 183 13.86 -1.38 -2.40
C TYR A 183 13.84 0.11 -2.06
N LYS A 184 14.45 0.89 -2.94
CA LYS A 184 14.39 2.35 -2.94
C LYS A 184 13.99 2.80 -4.33
N ARG A 185 13.04 3.71 -4.40
CA ARG A 185 12.57 4.30 -5.66
C ARG A 185 12.55 5.80 -5.52
N PHE A 186 13.12 6.47 -6.50
CA PHE A 186 13.07 7.91 -6.64
C PHE A 186 12.43 8.26 -7.98
N THR A 187 11.49 9.20 -7.95
CA THR A 187 10.91 9.79 -9.15
C THR A 187 10.98 11.31 -9.08
N MET A 188 11.15 11.94 -10.23
CA MET A 188 11.21 13.39 -10.35
C MET A 188 10.44 13.82 -11.60
N SER A 189 9.61 14.83 -11.47
CA SER A 189 8.73 15.30 -12.52
C SER A 189 8.79 16.81 -12.64
N TYR A 190 9.02 17.29 -13.86
CA TYR A 190 8.84 18.69 -14.23
C TYR A 190 7.50 18.86 -14.91
N LEU A 191 6.73 19.84 -14.51
CA LEU A 191 5.44 20.19 -15.07
C LEU A 191 5.45 21.65 -15.54
N PHE A 192 4.98 21.86 -16.77
CA PHE A 192 4.64 23.18 -17.30
C PHE A 192 3.24 23.15 -17.85
N ARG A 193 2.40 24.12 -17.48
CA ARG A 193 1.02 24.24 -17.93
C ARG A 193 0.69 25.67 -18.26
N ALA A 194 0.02 25.89 -19.38
CA ALA A 194 -0.55 27.16 -19.78
C ALA A 194 -2.06 27.00 -20.01
N LEU A 195 -2.84 27.86 -19.37
CA LEU A 195 -4.26 28.01 -19.59
C LEU A 195 -4.50 29.41 -20.12
N TYR A 196 -5.15 29.50 -21.25
CA TYR A 196 -5.51 30.78 -21.86
C TYR A 196 -6.99 30.85 -22.11
N ASN A 197 -7.57 32.00 -21.83
CA ASN A 197 -8.97 32.30 -21.96
C ASN A 197 -9.14 33.65 -22.67
N TYR A 198 -9.90 33.65 -23.74
CA TYR A 198 -10.29 34.90 -24.42
C TYR A 198 -11.80 35.12 -24.33
N LYS A 199 -12.21 36.22 -23.71
CA LYS A 199 -13.61 36.62 -23.51
C LYS A 199 -14.49 35.57 -22.83
N ASN A 200 -13.92 34.65 -22.07
CA ASN A 200 -14.60 33.48 -21.53
C ASN A 200 -15.28 32.58 -22.56
N ARG A 201 -14.89 32.72 -23.86
CA ARG A 201 -15.45 31.97 -24.99
C ARG A 201 -14.48 30.96 -25.55
N TYR A 202 -13.24 31.39 -25.78
CA TYR A 202 -12.21 30.56 -26.39
C TYR A 202 -11.20 30.17 -25.33
N LEU A 203 -11.10 28.88 -25.08
CA LEU A 203 -10.27 28.30 -24.05
C LEU A 203 -9.19 27.44 -24.69
N LEU A 204 -7.94 27.67 -24.31
CA LEU A 204 -6.82 26.87 -24.74
C LEU A 204 -6.11 26.34 -23.49
N ASN A 205 -5.69 25.09 -23.52
CA ASN A 205 -4.76 24.56 -22.55
C ASN A 205 -3.61 23.85 -23.26
N ALA A 206 -2.44 23.94 -22.70
CA ALA A 206 -1.28 23.18 -23.10
C ALA A 206 -0.55 22.74 -21.85
N SER A 207 -0.10 21.50 -21.79
CA SER A 207 0.76 21.02 -20.74
C SER A 207 1.91 20.19 -21.30
N TYR A 208 3.02 20.29 -20.63
CA TYR A 208 4.21 19.49 -20.82
C TYR A 208 4.66 18.93 -19.48
N ARG A 209 4.93 17.63 -19.46
CA ARG A 209 5.47 16.97 -18.30
C ARG A 209 6.65 16.10 -18.71
N ARG A 210 7.70 16.16 -17.93
CA ARG A 210 8.88 15.32 -18.07
C ARG A 210 9.08 14.55 -16.78
N ASP A 211 8.98 13.22 -16.88
CA ASP A 211 9.06 12.31 -15.74
C ASP A 211 10.33 11.48 -15.80
N GLY A 212 11.03 11.41 -14.67
CA GLY A 212 12.18 10.57 -14.47
C GLY A 212 11.96 9.56 -13.35
N SER A 213 12.46 8.35 -13.52
CA SER A 213 12.38 7.31 -12.49
C SER A 213 13.67 6.51 -12.39
N SER A 214 14.13 6.28 -11.14
CA SER A 214 15.29 5.46 -10.84
C SER A 214 15.12 4.00 -11.25
N VAL A 215 13.89 3.52 -11.42
CA VAL A 215 13.59 2.15 -11.85
C VAL A 215 14.10 1.88 -13.25
N PHE A 216 14.05 2.88 -14.13
CA PHE A 216 14.49 2.76 -15.52
C PHE A 216 15.97 3.03 -15.76
N LYS A 217 16.74 3.29 -14.69
CA LYS A 217 18.20 3.55 -14.81
C LYS A 217 18.96 2.41 -15.52
N ARG A 218 18.50 1.17 -15.38
CA ARG A 218 19.13 -0.01 -15.99
C ARG A 218 18.88 -0.12 -17.49
N THR A 219 17.84 0.51 -18.02
CA THR A 219 17.47 0.49 -19.45
C THR A 219 18.08 1.63 -20.25
N GLY A 220 18.80 2.56 -19.57
CA GLY A 220 19.43 3.71 -20.21
C GLY A 220 18.48 4.89 -20.49
N ASN A 221 17.17 4.71 -20.38
CA ASN A 221 16.18 5.76 -20.64
C ASN A 221 15.39 6.07 -19.35
N THR A 222 15.95 6.95 -18.52
CA THR A 222 15.37 7.31 -17.22
C THR A 222 14.28 8.37 -17.29
N TRP A 223 14.17 9.08 -18.42
CA TRP A 223 13.27 10.21 -18.59
C TRP A 223 12.33 9.98 -19.77
N ASP A 224 11.08 10.39 -19.59
CA ASP A 224 10.09 10.43 -20.65
C ASP A 224 9.35 11.76 -20.68
N ASN A 225 8.75 12.11 -21.84
CA ASN A 225 8.11 13.39 -22.07
C ASN A 225 6.65 13.17 -22.48
N PHE A 226 5.77 13.95 -21.87
CA PHE A 226 4.32 13.88 -22.10
C PHE A 226 3.81 15.28 -22.46
N TYR A 227 2.98 15.33 -23.48
CA TYR A 227 2.36 16.56 -23.97
C TYR A 227 0.85 16.40 -23.97
N SER A 228 0.14 17.46 -23.66
CA SER A 228 -1.29 17.49 -23.92
C SER A 228 -1.73 18.88 -24.36
N PHE A 229 -2.70 18.91 -25.26
CA PHE A 229 -3.32 20.13 -25.78
C PHE A 229 -4.84 19.99 -25.70
N GLY A 230 -5.51 21.09 -25.39
CA GLY A 230 -6.96 21.10 -25.38
C GLY A 230 -7.49 22.46 -25.84
N VAL A 231 -8.62 22.43 -26.52
CA VAL A 231 -9.36 23.59 -26.95
C VAL A 231 -10.80 23.52 -26.46
N GLY A 232 -11.36 24.66 -26.13
CA GLY A 232 -12.75 24.77 -25.74
C GLY A 232 -13.38 26.01 -26.35
N TRP A 233 -14.61 25.90 -26.81
CA TRP A 233 -15.42 26.99 -27.30
C TRP A 233 -16.75 27.01 -26.58
N VAL A 234 -17.01 28.10 -25.86
CA VAL A 234 -18.27 28.35 -25.16
C VAL A 234 -19.22 29.05 -26.14
N MET A 235 -19.92 28.25 -26.92
CA MET A 235 -20.82 28.75 -27.96
C MET A 235 -21.96 29.58 -27.42
N SER A 236 -22.46 29.26 -26.21
CA SER A 236 -23.53 30.04 -25.54
C SER A 236 -23.16 31.50 -25.30
N GLU A 237 -21.86 31.84 -25.26
CA GLU A 237 -21.41 33.22 -25.10
C GLU A 237 -21.34 34.00 -26.43
N GLU A 238 -21.61 33.36 -27.57
CA GLU A 238 -21.62 34.00 -28.85
C GLU A 238 -22.91 34.80 -29.07
N ALA A 239 -22.80 35.92 -29.85
CA ALA A 239 -23.90 36.84 -30.09
C ALA A 239 -25.10 36.18 -30.77
N PHE A 240 -24.86 35.17 -31.63
CA PHE A 240 -25.92 34.41 -32.31
C PHE A 240 -26.68 33.48 -31.35
N MET A 241 -26.01 32.94 -30.33
CA MET A 241 -26.64 32.06 -29.32
C MET A 241 -27.42 32.87 -28.26
N LYS A 242 -27.03 34.10 -27.98
CA LYS A 242 -27.76 34.95 -27.01
C LYS A 242 -29.14 35.41 -27.50
N LYS A 243 -29.48 35.15 -28.76
CA LYS A 243 -30.79 35.47 -29.34
C LYS A 243 -31.85 34.38 -29.13
N GLN A 244 -31.47 33.22 -28.61
CA GLN A 244 -32.37 32.08 -28.35
C GLN A 244 -32.48 31.82 -26.84
N ASN A 245 -33.58 31.23 -26.37
CA ASN A 245 -33.88 30.98 -24.97
C ASN A 245 -34.06 29.47 -24.67
N VAL A 246 -33.53 28.59 -25.52
CA VAL A 246 -33.73 27.13 -25.40
C VAL A 246 -32.49 26.47 -24.76
N ILE A 247 -31.28 27.02 -25.03
CA ILE A 247 -30.00 26.46 -24.55
C ILE A 247 -29.32 27.54 -23.71
N ASP A 248 -29.22 27.28 -22.40
CA ASP A 248 -28.57 28.20 -21.45
C ASP A 248 -27.06 28.13 -21.54
N TYR A 249 -26.51 26.93 -21.74
CA TYR A 249 -25.07 26.71 -21.81
C TYR A 249 -24.70 25.64 -22.82
N LEU A 250 -23.83 26.00 -23.76
CA LEU A 250 -23.26 25.09 -24.74
C LEU A 250 -21.74 25.31 -24.89
N LYS A 251 -20.99 24.26 -24.62
CA LYS A 251 -19.51 24.26 -24.75
C LYS A 251 -19.05 23.08 -25.59
N LEU A 252 -18.31 23.33 -26.64
CA LEU A 252 -17.56 22.31 -27.37
C LEU A 252 -16.13 22.24 -26.83
N LYS A 253 -15.60 21.04 -26.74
CA LYS A 253 -14.21 20.80 -26.30
C LYS A 253 -13.58 19.65 -27.07
N GLY A 254 -12.29 19.78 -27.36
CA GLY A 254 -11.45 18.73 -27.92
C GLY A 254 -10.10 18.69 -27.18
N SER A 255 -9.50 17.54 -27.07
CA SER A 255 -8.18 17.38 -26.44
C SER A 255 -7.41 16.24 -27.07
N TRP A 256 -6.12 16.39 -27.10
CA TRP A 256 -5.13 15.40 -27.50
C TRP A 256 -4.05 15.28 -26.46
#